data_d5a37ba604639516c31e41666da6831b
#
_entry.id   d5a37ba604639516c31e41666da6831b
#
_cell.length_a   1.000
_cell.length_b   1.000
_cell.length_c   1.000
_cell.angle_alpha   90.00
_cell.angle_beta   90.00
_cell.angle_gamma   90.00
#
_symmetry.space_group_name_H-M   'P 1'
#
loop_
_entity.id
_entity.type
_entity.pdbx_description
1 polymer ?
#
loop_
_entity_poly.entity_id
_entity_poly.type
_entity_poly.pdbx_seq_one_letter_code
_entity_poly.pdbx_strand_id
1 'polypeptide(L)'
;GVLGALNVELGDYAAPGETLTTIYSMTPMQARFLVPQKLLARMRVGQEVSIWSSAAPGDRHSGKITFIDPALDVATKSLQVRAELDEPGKMRPGMFVSISIILKKIPNAVTIPNEALVPVVNGFSVFTVKDGKAKMIPVTTGLWSGDNVQVLGDIAEGDLVVTEGQINLRNSAPVALVGQGGDK
;
A
#
# COMPACT_ATOMS: atom_id res chain seq x y z
N GLY A 1 -10.36 -29.78 -1.37
CA GLY A 1 -10.42 -29.21 -0.03
C GLY A 1 -9.58 -29.98 0.97
N VAL A 2 -9.35 -29.38 2.10
CA VAL A 2 -8.61 -29.99 3.23
C VAL A 2 -9.62 -30.28 4.34
N LEU A 3 -9.59 -31.49 4.87
CA LEU A 3 -10.43 -31.88 6.00
C LEU A 3 -9.92 -31.21 7.28
N GLY A 4 -10.85 -30.70 8.09
CA GLY A 4 -10.59 -30.26 9.45
C GLY A 4 -10.47 -31.43 10.42
N ALA A 5 -10.48 -31.14 11.71
CA ALA A 5 -10.52 -32.16 12.73
C ALA A 5 -11.85 -32.95 12.65
N LEU A 6 -11.77 -34.25 12.93
CA LEU A 6 -12.95 -35.07 13.15
C LEU A 6 -13.52 -34.76 14.53
N ASN A 7 -14.83 -34.56 14.59
CA ASN A 7 -15.57 -34.30 15.84
C ASN A 7 -16.14 -35.59 16.45
N VAL A 8 -15.84 -36.75 15.88
CA VAL A 8 -16.35 -38.07 16.28
C VAL A 8 -15.22 -39.07 16.34
N GLU A 9 -15.37 -40.06 17.20
CA GLU A 9 -14.45 -41.18 17.37
C GLU A 9 -15.09 -42.49 16.89
N LEU A 10 -14.24 -43.51 16.75
CA LEU A 10 -14.72 -44.85 16.38
C LEU A 10 -15.63 -45.41 17.48
N GLY A 11 -16.87 -45.74 17.12
CA GLY A 11 -17.88 -46.26 18.04
C GLY A 11 -18.91 -45.20 18.47
N ASP A 12 -18.73 -43.96 18.16
CA ASP A 12 -19.71 -42.92 18.45
C ASP A 12 -20.95 -43.05 17.59
N TYR A 13 -22.08 -42.72 18.19
CA TYR A 13 -23.35 -42.60 17.47
C TYR A 13 -23.48 -41.19 16.87
N ALA A 14 -23.54 -41.11 15.56
CA ALA A 14 -23.76 -39.85 14.86
C ALA A 14 -25.25 -39.66 14.52
N ALA A 15 -25.86 -38.60 15.00
CA ALA A 15 -27.23 -38.29 14.70
C ALA A 15 -27.38 -37.68 13.28
N PRO A 16 -28.55 -37.90 12.61
CA PRO A 16 -28.79 -37.25 11.33
C PRO A 16 -28.67 -35.72 11.43
N GLY A 17 -27.84 -35.12 10.57
CA GLY A 17 -27.59 -33.68 10.56
C GLY A 17 -26.45 -33.22 11.46
N GLU A 18 -25.80 -34.12 12.18
CA GLU A 18 -24.60 -33.82 12.96
C GLU A 18 -23.40 -33.55 12.07
N THR A 19 -22.61 -32.52 12.44
CA THR A 19 -21.39 -32.18 11.70
C THR A 19 -20.23 -33.05 12.16
N LEU A 20 -19.80 -34.00 11.34
CA LEU A 20 -18.67 -34.88 11.63
C LEU A 20 -17.31 -34.22 11.43
N THR A 21 -17.19 -33.39 10.40
CA THR A 21 -15.98 -32.61 10.09
C THR A 21 -16.33 -31.45 9.15
N THR A 22 -15.42 -30.52 9.00
CA THR A 22 -15.54 -29.40 8.04
C THR A 22 -14.51 -29.56 6.94
N ILE A 23 -14.93 -29.35 5.69
CA ILE A 23 -14.01 -29.30 4.55
C ILE A 23 -13.73 -27.84 4.20
N TYR A 24 -12.46 -27.47 4.22
CA TYR A 24 -12.02 -26.15 3.84
C TYR A 24 -11.54 -26.13 2.39
N SER A 25 -12.08 -25.21 1.58
CA SER A 25 -11.50 -24.91 0.28
C SER A 25 -10.31 -23.97 0.47
N MET A 26 -9.14 -24.39 0.02
CA MET A 26 -7.91 -23.60 0.11
C MET A 26 -7.66 -22.78 -1.17
N THR A 27 -8.37 -23.10 -2.25
CA THR A 27 -8.23 -22.43 -3.55
C THR A 27 -9.58 -22.44 -4.27
N PRO A 28 -10.12 -21.32 -4.71
CA PRO A 28 -9.60 -19.96 -4.49
C PRO A 28 -9.79 -19.47 -3.05
N MET A 29 -8.82 -18.73 -2.53
CA MET A 29 -8.93 -18.08 -1.23
C MET A 29 -9.35 -16.62 -1.40
N GLN A 30 -10.29 -16.18 -0.58
CA GLN A 30 -10.85 -14.83 -0.65
C GLN A 30 -10.65 -14.08 0.67
N ALA A 31 -10.21 -12.85 0.57
CA ALA A 31 -10.23 -11.89 1.66
C ALA A 31 -11.52 -11.05 1.59
N ARG A 32 -12.20 -10.89 2.74
CA ARG A 32 -13.38 -10.03 2.88
C ARG A 32 -13.04 -8.84 3.76
N PHE A 33 -13.40 -7.64 3.31
CA PHE A 33 -13.10 -6.42 4.03
C PHE A 33 -14.16 -5.34 3.76
N LEU A 34 -14.19 -4.35 4.62
CA LEU A 34 -15.12 -3.23 4.53
C LEU A 34 -14.40 -1.99 3.97
N VAL A 35 -15.04 -1.31 3.03
CA VAL A 35 -14.54 -0.09 2.43
C VAL A 35 -15.49 1.06 2.73
N PRO A 36 -15.02 2.16 3.36
CA PRO A 36 -15.84 3.33 3.61
C PRO A 36 -16.41 3.93 2.33
N GLN A 37 -17.65 4.42 2.38
CA GLN A 37 -18.36 5.03 1.24
C GLN A 37 -17.54 6.08 0.49
N LYS A 38 -16.74 6.90 1.18
CA LYS A 38 -15.91 7.95 0.59
C LYS A 38 -14.87 7.45 -0.42
N LEU A 39 -14.51 6.16 -0.35
CA LEU A 39 -13.52 5.55 -1.25
C LEU A 39 -14.17 4.83 -2.42
N LEU A 40 -15.49 4.64 -2.40
CA LEU A 40 -16.22 3.82 -3.38
C LEU A 40 -15.98 4.27 -4.83
N ALA A 41 -15.97 5.58 -5.08
CA ALA A 41 -15.75 6.12 -6.43
C ALA A 41 -14.39 5.71 -7.04
N ARG A 42 -13.45 5.29 -6.21
CA ARG A 42 -12.09 4.88 -6.61
C ARG A 42 -11.91 3.36 -6.64
N MET A 43 -12.97 2.61 -6.31
CA MET A 43 -12.93 1.14 -6.28
C MET A 43 -13.43 0.55 -7.60
N ARG A 44 -12.79 -0.50 -8.06
CA ARG A 44 -13.16 -1.22 -9.28
C ARG A 44 -12.93 -2.72 -9.09
N VAL A 45 -13.81 -3.53 -9.65
CA VAL A 45 -13.56 -4.96 -9.83
C VAL A 45 -12.35 -5.14 -10.77
N GLY A 46 -11.48 -6.09 -10.45
CA GLY A 46 -10.20 -6.29 -11.14
C GLY A 46 -9.03 -5.47 -10.61
N GLN A 47 -9.27 -4.56 -9.65
CA GLN A 47 -8.23 -3.74 -9.05
C GLN A 47 -7.28 -4.59 -8.20
N GLU A 48 -5.97 -4.35 -8.34
CA GLU A 48 -4.93 -5.04 -7.58
C GLU A 48 -4.94 -4.63 -6.11
N VAL A 49 -4.74 -5.61 -5.25
CA VAL A 49 -4.61 -5.45 -3.81
C VAL A 49 -3.38 -6.21 -3.31
N SER A 50 -2.78 -5.71 -2.25
CA SER A 50 -1.74 -6.41 -1.52
C SER A 50 -2.29 -6.83 -0.16
N ILE A 51 -2.17 -8.11 0.16
CA ILE A 51 -2.78 -8.75 1.33
C ILE A 51 -1.68 -9.41 2.14
N TRP A 52 -1.67 -9.20 3.45
CA TRP A 52 -0.72 -9.86 4.36
C TRP A 52 -1.36 -10.15 5.72
N SER A 53 -0.87 -11.16 6.38
CA SER A 53 -1.27 -11.45 7.75
C SER A 53 -0.53 -10.53 8.73
N SER A 54 -1.20 -10.10 9.79
CA SER A 54 -0.56 -9.38 10.90
C SER A 54 0.53 -10.19 11.61
N ALA A 55 0.46 -11.52 11.54
CA ALA A 55 1.47 -12.43 12.07
C ALA A 55 2.75 -12.50 11.22
N ALA A 56 2.68 -12.09 9.93
CA ALA A 56 3.82 -12.09 9.00
C ALA A 56 3.74 -10.86 8.08
N PRO A 57 4.05 -9.64 8.57
CA PRO A 57 3.87 -8.40 7.81
C PRO A 57 4.72 -8.32 6.53
N GLY A 58 5.85 -9.05 6.49
CA GLY A 58 6.73 -9.12 5.34
C GLY A 58 6.26 -10.07 4.22
N ASP A 59 5.35 -11.00 4.53
CA ASP A 59 4.82 -11.98 3.57
C ASP A 59 3.58 -11.40 2.89
N ARG A 60 3.81 -10.63 1.82
CA ARG A 60 2.77 -9.93 1.07
C ARG A 60 2.36 -10.75 -0.14
N HIS A 61 1.07 -10.97 -0.27
CA HIS A 61 0.45 -11.69 -1.38
C HIS A 61 -0.33 -10.72 -2.26
N SER A 62 -0.25 -10.93 -3.56
CA SER A 62 -1.05 -10.22 -4.55
C SER A 62 -2.44 -10.84 -4.65
N GLY A 63 -3.41 -10.01 -5.01
CA GLY A 63 -4.75 -10.44 -5.28
C GLY A 63 -5.51 -9.39 -6.07
N LYS A 64 -6.75 -9.72 -6.43
CA LYS A 64 -7.62 -8.82 -7.21
C LYS A 64 -8.99 -8.75 -6.58
N ILE A 65 -9.60 -7.55 -6.63
CA ILE A 65 -10.98 -7.37 -6.23
C ILE A 65 -11.88 -8.12 -7.22
N THR A 66 -12.65 -9.08 -6.71
CA THR A 66 -13.57 -9.87 -7.52
C THR A 66 -15.02 -9.44 -7.34
N PHE A 67 -15.34 -8.81 -6.22
CA PHE A 67 -16.71 -8.40 -5.92
C PHE A 67 -16.75 -7.16 -5.04
N ILE A 68 -17.66 -6.25 -5.35
CA ILE A 68 -18.02 -5.09 -4.54
C ILE A 68 -19.51 -5.17 -4.32
N ASP A 69 -19.96 -5.20 -3.06
CA ASP A 69 -21.37 -5.28 -2.74
C ASP A 69 -22.11 -4.04 -3.28
N PRO A 70 -23.22 -4.18 -4.00
CA PRO A 70 -24.01 -3.05 -4.45
C PRO A 70 -24.74 -2.33 -3.32
N ALA A 71 -24.94 -2.99 -2.17
CA ALA A 71 -25.63 -2.46 -1.03
C ALA A 71 -24.68 -1.90 0.02
N LEU A 72 -24.93 -0.67 0.46
CA LEU A 72 -24.23 -0.04 1.56
C LEU A 72 -24.80 -0.52 2.89
N ASP A 73 -23.95 -0.96 3.79
CA ASP A 73 -24.32 -1.13 5.20
C ASP A 73 -24.50 0.25 5.84
N VAL A 74 -25.76 0.55 6.22
CA VAL A 74 -26.15 1.87 6.75
C VAL A 74 -25.55 2.12 8.13
N ALA A 75 -25.35 1.09 8.94
CA ALA A 75 -24.84 1.20 10.30
C ALA A 75 -23.34 1.55 10.29
N THR A 76 -22.56 0.89 9.43
CA THR A 76 -21.10 1.09 9.31
C THR A 76 -20.72 2.10 8.25
N LYS A 77 -21.65 2.54 7.39
CA LYS A 77 -21.43 3.41 6.21
C LYS A 77 -20.30 2.87 5.32
N SER A 78 -20.28 1.56 5.14
CA SER A 78 -19.26 0.86 4.38
C SER A 78 -19.86 -0.19 3.46
N LEU A 79 -19.09 -0.60 2.44
CA LEU A 79 -19.43 -1.69 1.55
C LEU A 79 -18.55 -2.90 1.81
N GLN A 80 -19.13 -4.07 1.69
CA GLN A 80 -18.36 -5.30 1.70
C GLN A 80 -17.69 -5.50 0.35
N VAL A 81 -16.38 -5.76 0.38
CA VAL A 81 -15.57 -6.05 -0.80
C VAL A 81 -14.92 -7.41 -0.61
N ARG A 82 -14.79 -8.16 -1.70
CA ARG A 82 -14.04 -9.42 -1.73
C ARG A 82 -12.90 -9.29 -2.72
N ALA A 83 -11.74 -9.75 -2.30
CA ALA A 83 -10.58 -9.90 -3.16
C ALA A 83 -10.14 -11.35 -3.12
N GLU A 84 -9.78 -11.88 -4.28
CA GLU A 84 -9.22 -13.21 -4.44
C GLU A 84 -7.71 -13.12 -4.45
N LEU A 85 -7.06 -14.01 -3.70
CA LEU A 85 -5.60 -14.11 -3.64
C LEU A 85 -5.11 -14.93 -4.83
N ASP A 86 -4.09 -14.43 -5.51
CA ASP A 86 -3.45 -15.16 -6.61
C ASP A 86 -2.76 -16.42 -6.07
N GLU A 87 -1.99 -16.26 -4.98
CA GLU A 87 -1.32 -17.36 -4.28
C GLU A 87 -1.46 -17.17 -2.76
N PRO A 88 -2.27 -18.01 -2.08
CA PRO A 88 -2.51 -17.83 -0.65
C PRO A 88 -1.33 -18.19 0.25
N GLY A 89 -0.33 -18.93 -0.24
CA GLY A 89 0.85 -19.32 0.51
C GLY A 89 0.52 -20.04 1.82
N LYS A 90 1.00 -19.48 2.95
CA LYS A 90 0.75 -20.01 4.30
C LYS A 90 -0.54 -19.50 4.94
N MET A 91 -1.33 -18.70 4.25
CA MET A 91 -2.60 -18.20 4.78
C MET A 91 -3.59 -19.34 4.97
N ARG A 92 -4.48 -19.18 5.94
CA ARG A 92 -5.53 -20.15 6.27
C ARG A 92 -6.88 -19.44 6.40
N PRO A 93 -7.99 -20.11 6.05
CA PRO A 93 -9.32 -19.59 6.33
C PRO A 93 -9.48 -19.21 7.81
N GLY A 94 -10.11 -18.07 8.07
CA GLY A 94 -10.29 -17.52 9.41
C GLY A 94 -9.16 -16.62 9.92
N MET A 95 -8.07 -16.45 9.19
CA MET A 95 -7.02 -15.50 9.55
C MET A 95 -7.47 -14.05 9.32
N PHE A 96 -7.05 -13.16 10.22
CA PHE A 96 -7.14 -11.72 10.00
C PHE A 96 -6.01 -11.24 9.11
N VAL A 97 -6.36 -10.39 8.14
CA VAL A 97 -5.44 -9.86 7.16
C VAL A 97 -5.53 -8.34 7.07
N SER A 98 -4.41 -7.72 6.79
CA SER A 98 -4.32 -6.33 6.38
C SER A 98 -4.32 -6.24 4.87
N ILE A 99 -4.99 -5.21 4.32
CA ILE A 99 -5.14 -5.04 2.88
C ILE A 99 -4.73 -3.63 2.50
N SER A 100 -3.86 -3.53 1.51
CA SER A 100 -3.49 -2.28 0.85
C SER A 100 -4.04 -2.26 -0.56
N ILE A 101 -4.70 -1.18 -0.92
CA ILE A 101 -5.33 -1.00 -2.24
C ILE A 101 -4.68 0.18 -2.93
N ILE A 102 -4.19 -0.05 -4.15
CA ILE A 102 -3.64 1.02 -4.97
C ILE A 102 -4.81 1.79 -5.61
N LEU A 103 -5.12 2.96 -5.06
CA LEU A 103 -6.24 3.78 -5.54
C LEU A 103 -5.90 4.59 -6.81
N LYS A 104 -4.63 4.89 -7.03
CA LYS A 104 -4.14 5.63 -8.21
C LYS A 104 -2.68 5.29 -8.45
N LYS A 105 -2.35 4.96 -9.69
CA LYS A 105 -0.95 4.89 -10.18
C LYS A 105 -0.72 6.11 -11.07
N ILE A 106 0.37 6.83 -10.85
CA ILE A 106 0.81 7.92 -11.73
C ILE A 106 2.12 7.45 -12.35
N PRO A 107 2.11 6.98 -13.59
CA PRO A 107 3.33 6.57 -14.27
C PRO A 107 4.23 7.79 -14.47
N ASN A 108 5.54 7.60 -14.41
CA ASN A 108 6.57 8.63 -14.63
C ASN A 108 6.44 9.85 -13.69
N ALA A 109 5.92 9.65 -12.48
CA ALA A 109 5.90 10.70 -11.48
C ALA A 109 7.32 10.93 -10.93
N VAL A 110 7.79 12.16 -11.01
CA VAL A 110 9.03 12.55 -10.32
C VAL A 110 8.73 12.59 -8.82
N THR A 111 9.47 11.80 -8.05
CA THR A 111 9.33 11.72 -6.59
C THR A 111 10.66 12.05 -5.93
N ILE A 112 10.57 12.71 -4.80
CA ILE A 112 11.72 13.04 -3.95
C ILE A 112 11.46 12.60 -2.51
N PRO A 113 12.50 12.38 -1.70
CA PRO A 113 12.34 12.19 -0.26
C PRO A 113 11.64 13.40 0.37
N ASN A 114 10.75 13.15 1.32
CA ASN A 114 10.02 14.22 2.04
C ASN A 114 10.97 15.23 2.69
N GLU A 115 12.12 14.76 3.14
CA GLU A 115 13.16 15.55 3.79
C GLU A 115 13.75 16.63 2.87
N ALA A 116 13.71 16.41 1.53
CA ALA A 116 14.19 17.39 0.56
C ALA A 116 13.27 18.60 0.40
N LEU A 117 12.03 18.56 0.92
CA LEU A 117 11.09 19.68 0.81
C LEU A 117 11.44 20.79 1.78
N VAL A 118 11.53 22.00 1.25
CA VAL A 118 11.73 23.22 2.03
C VAL A 118 10.43 24.04 2.00
N PRO A 119 9.79 24.26 3.15
CA PRO A 119 8.60 25.08 3.20
C PRO A 119 8.95 26.57 2.92
N VAL A 120 8.16 27.21 2.07
CA VAL A 120 8.26 28.62 1.73
C VAL A 120 6.90 29.29 1.90
N VAL A 121 6.83 30.61 1.90
CA VAL A 121 5.60 31.38 2.17
C VAL A 121 4.41 30.90 1.33
N ASN A 122 4.63 30.54 0.06
CA ASN A 122 3.57 30.13 -0.85
C ASN A 122 3.68 28.67 -1.31
N GLY A 123 4.09 27.75 -0.44
CA GLY A 123 4.16 26.33 -0.78
C GLY A 123 5.49 25.68 -0.44
N PHE A 124 6.07 24.96 -1.38
CA PHE A 124 7.31 24.22 -1.19
C PHE A 124 8.33 24.56 -2.27
N SER A 125 9.60 24.44 -1.89
CA SER A 125 10.73 24.48 -2.82
C SER A 125 11.66 23.30 -2.54
N VAL A 126 12.53 23.01 -3.50
CA VAL A 126 13.56 21.99 -3.39
C VAL A 126 14.89 22.60 -3.81
N PHE A 127 15.97 22.22 -3.17
CA PHE A 127 17.31 22.55 -3.65
C PHE A 127 17.84 21.43 -4.53
N THR A 128 18.11 21.73 -5.80
CA THR A 128 18.88 20.84 -6.69
C THR A 128 20.32 21.28 -6.75
N VAL A 129 21.23 20.34 -7.02
CA VAL A 129 22.65 20.63 -7.19
C VAL A 129 23.00 20.62 -8.68
N LYS A 130 23.47 21.75 -9.18
CA LYS A 130 23.98 21.89 -10.55
C LYS A 130 25.33 22.63 -10.52
N ASP A 131 26.33 22.06 -11.17
CA ASP A 131 27.69 22.62 -11.24
C ASP A 131 28.28 22.98 -9.85
N GLY A 132 28.03 22.13 -8.84
CA GLY A 132 28.51 22.34 -7.47
C GLY A 132 27.82 23.49 -6.71
N LYS A 133 26.69 23.98 -7.20
CA LYS A 133 25.90 25.05 -6.57
C LYS A 133 24.45 24.60 -6.33
N ALA A 134 23.89 25.02 -5.21
CA ALA A 134 22.49 24.80 -4.90
C ALA A 134 21.59 25.77 -5.69
N LYS A 135 20.59 25.23 -6.39
CA LYS A 135 19.56 25.99 -7.08
C LYS A 135 18.21 25.71 -6.41
N MET A 136 17.56 26.75 -5.90
CA MET A 136 16.23 26.63 -5.34
C MET A 136 15.20 26.59 -6.48
N ILE A 137 14.36 25.57 -6.48
CA ILE A 137 13.30 25.36 -7.46
C ILE A 137 11.96 25.30 -6.73
N PRO A 138 11.01 26.19 -7.02
CA PRO A 138 9.66 26.09 -6.48
C PRO A 138 8.97 24.84 -7.04
N VAL A 139 8.28 24.10 -6.19
CA VAL A 139 7.57 22.87 -6.55
C VAL A 139 6.17 22.84 -5.96
N THR A 140 5.28 22.18 -6.67
CA THR A 140 3.95 21.80 -6.14
C THR A 140 3.98 20.34 -5.75
N THR A 141 3.55 20.02 -4.54
CA THR A 141 3.47 18.64 -4.07
C THR A 141 2.22 17.96 -4.61
N GLY A 142 2.38 16.71 -5.04
CA GLY A 142 1.30 15.85 -5.48
C GLY A 142 0.97 14.76 -4.44
N LEU A 143 1.00 13.50 -4.85
CA LEU A 143 0.74 12.36 -3.97
C LEU A 143 1.93 12.08 -3.06
N TRP A 144 1.61 11.75 -1.80
CA TRP A 144 2.55 11.29 -0.80
C TRP A 144 2.50 9.77 -0.74
N SER A 145 3.65 9.12 -0.72
CA SER A 145 3.76 7.66 -0.67
C SER A 145 4.94 7.24 0.22
N GLY A 146 4.64 6.84 1.46
CA GLY A 146 5.68 6.57 2.46
C GLY A 146 6.55 7.79 2.70
N ASP A 147 7.88 7.61 2.58
CA ASP A 147 8.88 8.67 2.79
C ASP A 147 9.12 9.54 1.55
N ASN A 148 8.36 9.31 0.47
CA ASN A 148 8.50 10.05 -0.77
C ASN A 148 7.26 10.88 -1.09
N VAL A 149 7.47 11.99 -1.79
CA VAL A 149 6.42 12.87 -2.29
C VAL A 149 6.60 13.13 -3.78
N GLN A 150 5.49 13.09 -4.51
CA GLN A 150 5.48 13.54 -5.88
C GLN A 150 5.68 15.05 -5.94
N VAL A 151 6.54 15.52 -6.82
CA VAL A 151 6.74 16.93 -7.08
C VAL A 151 6.47 17.28 -8.54
N LEU A 152 5.89 18.46 -8.74
CA LEU A 152 5.60 19.07 -10.03
C LEU A 152 6.33 20.40 -10.08
N GLY A 153 7.21 20.60 -11.05
CA GLY A 153 8.03 21.78 -11.21
C GLY A 153 9.14 21.56 -12.23
N ASP A 154 10.11 22.47 -12.26
CA ASP A 154 11.29 22.37 -13.13
C ASP A 154 12.34 21.43 -12.53
N ILE A 155 11.92 20.18 -12.30
CA ILE A 155 12.75 19.10 -11.76
C ILE A 155 12.51 17.82 -12.58
N ALA A 156 13.58 17.14 -12.95
CA ALA A 156 13.53 15.94 -13.77
C ALA A 156 14.07 14.72 -13.03
N GLU A 157 13.79 13.54 -13.57
CA GLU A 157 14.39 12.30 -13.11
C GLU A 157 15.92 12.36 -13.30
N GLY A 158 16.66 12.00 -12.26
CA GLY A 158 18.12 12.07 -12.23
C GLY A 158 18.70 13.36 -11.65
N ASP A 159 17.89 14.37 -11.38
CA ASP A 159 18.35 15.57 -10.69
C ASP A 159 18.78 15.25 -9.25
N LEU A 160 19.93 15.76 -8.83
CA LEU A 160 20.38 15.64 -7.45
C LEU A 160 19.65 16.62 -6.57
N VAL A 161 18.95 16.11 -5.54
CA VAL A 161 18.23 16.92 -4.55
C VAL A 161 18.94 16.89 -3.20
N VAL A 162 18.94 18.01 -2.50
CA VAL A 162 19.52 18.14 -1.17
C VAL A 162 18.51 17.65 -0.14
N THR A 163 18.89 16.64 0.65
CA THR A 163 18.06 16.06 1.71
C THR A 163 18.47 16.49 3.11
N GLU A 164 19.73 16.92 3.30
CA GLU A 164 20.25 17.37 4.59
C GLU A 164 20.87 18.76 4.49
N GLY A 165 20.69 19.58 5.52
CA GLY A 165 21.26 20.92 5.58
C GLY A 165 20.51 21.99 4.76
N GLN A 166 19.42 21.62 4.08
CA GLN A 166 18.65 22.46 3.16
C GLN A 166 18.07 23.71 3.82
N ILE A 167 17.81 23.71 5.12
CA ILE A 167 17.22 24.85 5.86
C ILE A 167 18.18 26.04 5.88
N ASN A 168 19.49 25.80 5.87
CA ASN A 168 20.53 26.81 5.92
C ASN A 168 21.06 27.21 4.53
N LEU A 169 20.59 26.54 3.47
CA LEU A 169 21.03 26.83 2.11
C LEU A 169 20.39 28.08 1.55
N ARG A 170 21.20 28.82 0.78
CA ARG A 170 20.71 29.93 -0.04
C ARG A 170 20.88 29.58 -1.52
N ASN A 171 20.09 30.21 -2.36
CA ASN A 171 20.24 30.03 -3.79
C ASN A 171 21.66 30.39 -4.24
N SER A 172 22.26 29.57 -5.09
CA SER A 172 23.64 29.68 -5.58
C SER A 172 24.74 29.43 -4.54
N ALA A 173 24.41 28.92 -3.34
CA ALA A 173 25.42 28.52 -2.36
C ALA A 173 26.26 27.36 -2.90
N PRO A 174 27.60 27.38 -2.69
CA PRO A 174 28.44 26.24 -3.05
C PRO A 174 28.11 25.07 -2.13
N VAL A 175 27.96 23.87 -2.72
CA VAL A 175 27.67 22.63 -2.02
C VAL A 175 28.67 21.54 -2.42
N ALA A 176 29.13 20.77 -1.44
CA ALA A 176 29.90 19.56 -1.68
C ALA A 176 28.99 18.34 -1.46
N LEU A 177 29.06 17.37 -2.36
CA LEU A 177 28.38 16.09 -2.18
C LEU A 177 29.10 15.34 -1.06
N VAL A 178 28.44 15.21 0.08
CA VAL A 178 28.86 14.27 1.13
C VAL A 178 28.38 12.91 0.68
N GLY A 179 29.32 12.01 0.40
CA GLY A 179 29.19 10.73 -0.29
C GLY A 179 27.81 10.08 -0.23
N GLN A 180 27.37 9.59 -1.36
CA GLN A 180 26.30 8.61 -1.44
C GLN A 180 26.66 7.45 -0.50
N GLY A 181 26.00 7.36 0.67
CA GLY A 181 26.14 6.24 1.57
C GLY A 181 25.80 4.99 0.80
N GLY A 182 26.85 4.27 0.37
CA GLY A 182 26.72 3.00 -0.29
C GLY A 182 26.04 2.03 0.68
N ASP A 183 25.14 1.29 0.13
CA ASP A 183 24.60 0.02 0.62
C ASP A 183 25.57 -0.75 1.52
N LYS A 184 25.09 -1.08 2.70
CA LYS A 184 25.51 -2.30 3.39
C LYS A 184 24.31 -3.04 3.92
#